data_335faf7a80491fb95cbfbbfa1166182a
#
_entry.id   335faf7a80491fb95cbfbbfa1166182a
#
_cell.length_a   1.000
_cell.length_b   1.000
_cell.length_c   1.000
_cell.angle_alpha   90.00
_cell.angle_beta   90.00
_cell.angle_gamma   90.00
#
_symmetry.space_group_name_H-M   'P 1'
#
loop_
_entity.id
_entity.type
_entity.pdbx_description
1 polymer ?
#
loop_
_entity_poly.entity_id
_entity_poly.type
_entity_poly.pdbx_seq_one_letter_code
_entity_poly.pdbx_strand_id
1 'polypeptide(L)'
;MKTHFYNEDNLKDTDIDESVIRCKAVIINSKNEILLGYCNGTYQFPGGHLREGESLSECLIREVKEETGIELENKEYQAFFLNRYYNKNYRDTNKNRENKVYYFMIKTDIKYNLDNTNYDQYEKDNNYTLKYIPIDSVEKLLIDSIPDNPLNKIIVNEMLEVFGEINGRNNWIWRQIFRKY
;
A
#
# COMPACT_ATOMS: atom_id res chain seq x y z
N MET A 1 -1.59 -9.19 -14.04
CA MET A 1 -1.73 -8.11 -13.05
C MET A 1 -3.05 -7.40 -13.28
N LYS A 2 -3.89 -7.28 -12.27
CA LYS A 2 -5.13 -6.49 -12.32
C LYS A 2 -4.81 -5.02 -12.11
N THR A 3 -5.53 -4.13 -12.79
CA THR A 3 -5.33 -2.68 -12.67
C THR A 3 -6.66 -2.00 -12.36
N HIS A 4 -6.64 -1.14 -11.34
CA HIS A 4 -7.69 -0.14 -11.12
C HIS A 4 -7.15 1.23 -11.51
N PHE A 5 -7.96 1.99 -12.26
CA PHE A 5 -7.58 3.33 -12.72
C PHE A 5 -8.64 4.33 -12.28
N TYR A 6 -8.17 5.35 -11.56
CA TYR A 6 -8.97 6.44 -11.02
C TYR A 6 -8.58 7.74 -11.71
N ASN A 7 -9.54 8.36 -12.38
CA ASN A 7 -9.36 9.60 -13.12
C ASN A 7 -10.68 10.39 -13.13
N GLU A 8 -11.04 10.93 -11.98
CA GLU A 8 -12.30 11.68 -11.79
C GLU A 8 -12.32 12.97 -12.61
N ASP A 9 -11.16 13.59 -12.81
CA ASP A 9 -11.01 14.84 -13.56
C ASP A 9 -10.91 14.62 -15.08
N ASN A 10 -10.98 13.39 -15.58
CA ASN A 10 -10.86 13.04 -16.99
C ASN A 10 -9.56 13.58 -17.66
N LEU A 11 -8.44 13.57 -16.94
CA LEU A 11 -7.15 13.97 -17.46
C LEU A 11 -6.66 12.98 -18.52
N LYS A 12 -5.91 13.50 -19.51
CA LYS A 12 -5.20 12.69 -20.50
C LYS A 12 -3.76 12.44 -20.04
N ASP A 13 -3.10 11.43 -20.59
CA ASP A 13 -1.68 11.17 -20.32
C ASP A 13 -0.80 12.41 -20.59
N THR A 14 -1.19 13.21 -21.59
CA THR A 14 -0.50 14.48 -21.95
C THR A 14 -0.69 15.59 -20.93
N ASP A 15 -1.65 15.48 -20.03
CA ASP A 15 -1.94 16.48 -19.01
C ASP A 15 -1.15 16.22 -17.71
N ILE A 16 -0.37 15.13 -17.64
CA ILE A 16 0.39 14.71 -16.47
C ILE A 16 1.77 15.37 -16.45
N ASP A 17 2.05 16.12 -15.39
CA ASP A 17 3.31 16.84 -15.20
C ASP A 17 4.35 15.99 -14.48
N GLU A 18 3.93 15.07 -13.61
CA GLU A 18 4.82 14.23 -12.82
C GLU A 18 4.21 12.84 -12.53
N SER A 19 5.06 11.84 -12.38
CA SER A 19 4.64 10.48 -12.03
C SER A 19 5.40 9.98 -10.81
N VAL A 20 4.67 9.39 -9.87
CA VAL A 20 5.22 8.79 -8.65
C VAL A 20 4.86 7.32 -8.62
N ILE A 21 5.87 6.48 -8.38
CA ILE A 21 5.72 5.02 -8.30
C ILE A 21 6.00 4.58 -6.86
N ARG A 22 5.16 3.67 -6.36
CA ARG A 22 5.33 3.00 -5.07
C ARG A 22 5.23 1.50 -5.21
N CYS A 23 5.99 0.79 -4.38
CA CYS A 23 5.90 -0.67 -4.24
C CYS A 23 5.39 -1.00 -2.84
N LYS A 24 4.34 -1.81 -2.74
CA LYS A 24 3.75 -2.25 -1.48
C LYS A 24 3.74 -3.77 -1.39
N ALA A 25 4.19 -4.31 -0.24
CA ALA A 25 4.27 -5.73 0.03
C ALA A 25 3.07 -6.22 0.84
N VAL A 26 2.29 -7.15 0.29
CA VAL A 26 1.27 -7.90 1.02
C VAL A 26 1.92 -9.17 1.56
N ILE A 27 2.43 -9.10 2.80
CA ILE A 27 3.18 -10.18 3.43
C ILE A 27 2.22 -11.06 4.23
N ILE A 28 2.14 -12.34 3.87
CA ILE A 28 1.24 -13.33 4.49
C ILE A 28 2.06 -14.49 5.01
N ASN A 29 1.83 -14.87 6.27
CA ASN A 29 2.48 -16.04 6.89
C ASN A 29 1.63 -17.33 6.77
N SER A 30 2.21 -18.47 7.16
CA SER A 30 1.53 -19.79 7.12
C SER A 30 0.34 -19.90 8.09
N LYS A 31 0.21 -18.98 9.04
CA LYS A 31 -0.94 -18.88 9.96
C LYS A 31 -2.10 -18.08 9.38
N ASN A 32 -2.01 -17.68 8.10
CA ASN A 32 -3.00 -16.84 7.45
C ASN A 32 -3.17 -15.46 8.11
N GLU A 33 -2.05 -14.84 8.49
CA GLU A 33 -1.97 -13.49 9.04
C GLU A 33 -1.26 -12.57 8.06
N ILE A 34 -1.74 -11.34 7.92
CA ILE A 34 -1.10 -10.28 7.10
C ILE A 34 -0.29 -9.35 8.00
N LEU A 35 0.92 -9.02 7.58
CA LEU A 35 1.75 -8.01 8.22
C LEU A 35 1.30 -6.61 7.80
N LEU A 36 0.89 -5.79 8.76
CA LEU A 36 0.55 -4.39 8.55
C LEU A 36 1.49 -3.49 9.37
N GLY A 37 1.88 -2.37 8.77
CA GLY A 37 2.44 -1.24 9.47
C GLY A 37 1.32 -0.35 10.02
N TYR A 38 1.57 0.30 11.15
CA TYR A 38 0.69 1.31 11.73
C TYR A 38 1.50 2.55 12.07
N CYS A 39 1.09 3.69 11.54
CA CYS A 39 1.76 4.97 11.71
C CYS A 39 0.73 6.09 11.70
N ASN A 40 0.77 6.97 12.70
CA ASN A 40 -0.09 8.17 12.76
C ASN A 40 -1.59 7.88 12.53
N GLY A 41 -2.14 6.88 13.18
CA GLY A 41 -3.56 6.51 13.04
C GLY A 41 -3.91 5.72 11.77
N THR A 42 -2.93 5.33 10.94
CA THR A 42 -3.15 4.72 9.64
C THR A 42 -2.48 3.36 9.54
N TYR A 43 -3.27 2.32 9.20
CA TYR A 43 -2.73 1.03 8.77
C TYR A 43 -2.28 1.10 7.31
N GLN A 44 -1.19 0.39 6.98
CA GLN A 44 -0.69 0.31 5.62
C GLN A 44 0.06 -1.00 5.37
N PHE A 45 0.14 -1.41 4.11
CA PHE A 45 1.08 -2.44 3.70
C PHE A 45 2.50 -1.86 3.70
N PRO A 46 3.51 -2.60 4.19
CA PRO A 46 4.90 -2.17 4.09
C PRO A 46 5.31 -1.82 2.66
N GLY A 47 6.12 -0.78 2.51
CA GLY A 47 6.63 -0.34 1.22
C GLY A 47 6.52 1.16 0.98
N GLY A 48 7.27 1.67 0.02
CA GLY A 48 7.40 3.09 -0.24
C GLY A 48 7.72 3.44 -1.69
N HIS A 49 8.44 4.54 -1.87
CA HIS A 49 8.67 5.14 -3.17
C HIS A 49 9.80 4.47 -3.95
N LEU A 50 9.58 4.26 -5.24
CA LEU A 50 10.63 3.88 -6.18
C LEU A 50 11.67 5.01 -6.26
N ARG A 51 12.94 4.68 -6.10
CA ARG A 51 14.08 5.60 -6.29
C ARG A 51 14.54 5.61 -7.75
N GLU A 52 15.20 6.66 -8.15
CA GLU A 52 15.80 6.76 -9.49
C GLU A 52 16.79 5.61 -9.73
N GLY A 53 16.63 4.92 -10.85
CA GLY A 53 17.47 3.77 -11.23
C GLY A 53 17.08 2.44 -10.62
N GLU A 54 16.13 2.39 -9.67
CA GLU A 54 15.62 1.11 -9.13
C GLU A 54 14.62 0.45 -10.08
N SER A 55 14.68 -0.87 -10.16
CA SER A 55 13.56 -1.69 -10.64
C SER A 55 12.48 -1.80 -9.55
N LEU A 56 11.27 -2.22 -9.94
CA LEU A 56 10.18 -2.47 -8.98
C LEU A 56 10.55 -3.53 -7.93
N SER A 57 11.33 -4.54 -8.33
CA SER A 57 11.78 -5.61 -7.41
C SER A 57 12.82 -5.10 -6.41
N GLU A 58 13.76 -4.28 -6.84
CA GLU A 58 14.76 -3.65 -5.94
C GLU A 58 14.08 -2.73 -4.94
N CYS A 59 13.14 -1.89 -5.39
CA CYS A 59 12.32 -1.06 -4.51
C CYS A 59 11.58 -1.90 -3.46
N LEU A 60 10.90 -2.96 -3.89
CA LEU A 60 10.18 -3.88 -3.00
C LEU A 60 11.11 -4.47 -1.92
N ILE A 61 12.26 -5.02 -2.36
CA ILE A 61 13.23 -5.68 -1.47
C ILE A 61 13.77 -4.68 -0.44
N ARG A 62 14.15 -3.48 -0.89
CA ARG A 62 14.66 -2.42 -0.03
C ARG A 62 13.62 -1.96 0.98
N GLU A 63 12.41 -1.62 0.54
CA GLU A 63 11.33 -1.12 1.42
C GLU A 63 10.90 -2.16 2.45
N VAL A 64 10.76 -3.44 2.04
CA VAL A 64 10.45 -4.52 2.98
C VAL A 64 11.54 -4.65 4.05
N LYS A 65 12.82 -4.55 3.67
CA LYS A 65 13.92 -4.57 4.63
C LYS A 65 13.90 -3.33 5.53
N GLU A 66 13.78 -2.13 4.96
CA GLU A 66 13.79 -0.86 5.72
C GLU A 66 12.63 -0.81 6.73
N GLU A 67 11.41 -1.18 6.35
CA GLU A 67 10.25 -1.07 7.23
C GLU A 67 10.03 -2.30 8.14
N THR A 68 10.46 -3.50 7.74
CA THR A 68 10.14 -4.74 8.49
C THR A 68 11.35 -5.49 9.00
N GLY A 69 12.55 -5.20 8.53
CA GLY A 69 13.75 -5.97 8.82
C GLY A 69 13.75 -7.37 8.18
N ILE A 70 12.76 -7.71 7.34
CA ILE A 70 12.72 -8.98 6.61
C ILE A 70 13.61 -8.86 5.39
N GLU A 71 14.52 -9.81 5.23
CA GLU A 71 15.38 -9.92 4.05
C GLU A 71 14.72 -10.83 3.01
N LEU A 72 14.31 -10.24 1.89
CA LEU A 72 13.80 -10.97 0.73
C LEU A 72 14.96 -11.45 -0.14
N GLU A 73 14.74 -12.55 -0.86
CA GLU A 73 15.67 -13.02 -1.87
C GLU A 73 15.85 -11.97 -2.99
N ASN A 74 17.07 -11.83 -3.49
CA ASN A 74 17.36 -10.96 -4.64
C ASN A 74 16.93 -11.67 -5.93
N LYS A 75 15.68 -11.45 -6.33
CA LYS A 75 15.07 -11.99 -7.55
C LYS A 75 14.00 -11.06 -8.09
N GLU A 76 13.53 -11.32 -9.29
CA GLU A 76 12.38 -10.62 -9.86
C GLU A 76 11.08 -11.02 -9.14
N TYR A 77 10.31 -10.02 -8.73
CA TYR A 77 8.97 -10.15 -8.16
C TYR A 77 7.93 -9.61 -9.12
N GLN A 78 6.81 -10.32 -9.23
CA GLN A 78 5.70 -9.90 -10.08
C GLN A 78 4.60 -9.25 -9.26
N ALA A 79 4.24 -8.02 -9.62
CA ALA A 79 3.08 -7.35 -9.04
C ALA A 79 1.79 -8.08 -9.48
N PHE A 80 0.87 -8.31 -8.54
CA PHE A 80 -0.41 -8.91 -8.83
C PHE A 80 -1.52 -7.85 -9.03
N PHE A 81 -1.32 -6.65 -8.48
CA PHE A 81 -2.30 -5.58 -8.51
C PHE A 81 -1.62 -4.22 -8.70
N LEU A 82 -2.28 -3.30 -9.41
CA LEU A 82 -1.86 -1.92 -9.64
C LEU A 82 -3.03 -0.97 -9.39
N ASN A 83 -2.86 -0.02 -8.48
CA ASN A 83 -3.69 1.16 -8.42
C ASN A 83 -3.00 2.31 -9.15
N ARG A 84 -3.71 2.92 -10.11
CA ARG A 84 -3.26 4.05 -10.89
C ARG A 84 -4.23 5.21 -10.69
N TYR A 85 -3.70 6.37 -10.34
CA TYR A 85 -4.48 7.57 -10.07
C TYR A 85 -3.96 8.73 -10.90
N TYR A 86 -4.89 9.48 -11.48
CA TYR A 86 -4.60 10.82 -11.96
C TYR A 86 -5.22 11.82 -11.00
N ASN A 87 -4.41 12.75 -10.50
CA ASN A 87 -4.79 13.77 -9.54
C ASN A 87 -4.51 15.14 -10.15
N LYS A 88 -5.57 15.92 -10.41
CA LYS A 88 -5.47 17.29 -10.88
C LYS A 88 -4.98 18.20 -9.75
N ASN A 89 -4.11 19.16 -10.09
CA ASN A 89 -3.60 20.14 -9.14
C ASN A 89 -3.18 19.53 -7.79
N TYR A 90 -2.35 18.48 -7.84
CA TYR A 90 -2.02 17.69 -6.66
C TYR A 90 -1.47 18.54 -5.52
N ARG A 91 -2.19 18.55 -4.38
CA ARG A 91 -1.84 19.32 -3.18
C ARG A 91 -1.62 20.83 -3.46
N ASP A 92 -2.43 21.41 -4.35
CA ASP A 92 -2.35 22.82 -4.74
C ASP A 92 -1.01 23.26 -5.32
N THR A 93 -0.29 22.36 -5.97
CA THR A 93 1.01 22.64 -6.61
C THR A 93 0.89 23.16 -8.05
N ASN A 94 -0.33 23.27 -8.59
CA ASN A 94 -0.61 23.50 -10.01
C ASN A 94 -0.03 22.42 -10.95
N LYS A 95 0.30 21.24 -10.43
CA LYS A 95 0.76 20.09 -11.21
C LYS A 95 -0.24 18.96 -11.14
N ASN A 96 -0.47 18.33 -12.28
CA ASN A 96 -1.21 17.08 -12.34
C ASN A 96 -0.26 15.91 -12.12
N ARG A 97 -0.62 15.02 -11.20
CA ARG A 97 0.24 13.91 -10.82
C ARG A 97 -0.39 12.57 -11.16
N GLU A 98 0.41 11.70 -11.75
CA GLU A 98 0.13 10.28 -11.78
C GLU A 98 0.73 9.59 -10.55
N ASN A 99 -0.07 8.77 -9.86
CA ASN A 99 0.42 7.86 -8.84
C ASN A 99 0.18 6.42 -9.31
N LYS A 100 1.23 5.60 -9.26
CA LYS A 100 1.19 4.15 -9.52
C LYS A 100 1.59 3.42 -8.26
N VAL A 101 0.71 2.59 -7.70
CA VAL A 101 1.01 1.78 -6.52
C VAL A 101 0.94 0.31 -6.93
N TYR A 102 2.10 -0.33 -6.98
CA TYR A 102 2.25 -1.74 -7.31
C TYR A 102 2.22 -2.59 -6.05
N TYR A 103 1.41 -3.64 -6.05
CA TYR A 103 1.27 -4.57 -4.92
C TYR A 103 1.83 -5.92 -5.26
N PHE A 104 2.64 -6.44 -4.33
CA PHE A 104 3.35 -7.71 -4.45
C PHE A 104 2.92 -8.65 -3.33
N MET A 105 2.59 -9.89 -3.68
CA MET A 105 2.26 -10.91 -2.68
C MET A 105 3.52 -11.64 -2.26
N ILE A 106 3.84 -11.58 -0.97
CA ILE A 106 4.97 -12.26 -0.33
C ILE A 106 4.43 -13.28 0.66
N LYS A 107 4.69 -14.56 0.41
CA LYS A 107 4.38 -15.64 1.35
C LYS A 107 5.65 -16.04 2.08
N THR A 108 5.68 -15.79 3.40
CA THR A 108 6.86 -16.10 4.22
C THR A 108 6.50 -16.23 5.69
N ASP A 109 7.22 -17.11 6.39
CA ASP A 109 7.19 -17.24 7.86
C ASP A 109 8.35 -16.52 8.54
N ILE A 110 9.19 -15.81 7.78
CA ILE A 110 10.25 -14.97 8.34
C ILE A 110 9.58 -13.88 9.18
N LYS A 111 9.97 -13.80 10.45
CA LYS A 111 9.44 -12.77 11.34
C LYS A 111 10.09 -11.44 11.04
N TYR A 112 9.32 -10.36 11.18
CA TYR A 112 9.89 -9.02 11.15
C TYR A 112 10.91 -8.86 12.30
N ASN A 113 11.94 -8.05 12.08
CA ASN A 113 13.01 -7.80 13.04
C ASN A 113 13.26 -6.30 13.16
N LEU A 114 12.80 -5.71 14.25
CA LEU A 114 12.90 -4.26 14.46
C LEU A 114 14.35 -3.77 14.59
N ASP A 115 15.29 -4.64 14.97
CA ASP A 115 16.71 -4.28 15.05
C ASP A 115 17.36 -4.09 13.67
N ASN A 116 16.73 -4.65 12.62
CA ASN A 116 17.18 -4.55 11.24
C ASN A 116 16.39 -3.53 10.41
N THR A 117 15.48 -2.78 11.02
CA THR A 117 14.72 -1.73 10.31
C THR A 117 15.55 -0.46 10.14
N ASN A 118 15.21 0.33 9.14
CA ASN A 118 15.82 1.64 8.88
C ASN A 118 14.73 2.66 8.56
N TYR A 119 13.92 2.95 9.56
CA TYR A 119 12.83 3.91 9.47
C TYR A 119 13.30 5.29 9.05
N ASP A 120 12.53 5.95 8.19
CA ASP A 120 12.72 7.35 7.87
C ASP A 120 12.35 8.27 9.06
N GLN A 121 12.55 9.58 8.91
CA GLN A 121 12.27 10.51 10.00
C GLN A 121 10.78 10.59 10.34
N TYR A 122 9.91 10.52 9.32
CA TYR A 122 8.46 10.54 9.54
C TYR A 122 7.98 9.31 10.32
N GLU A 123 8.48 8.14 9.97
CA GLU A 123 8.16 6.87 10.64
C GLU A 123 8.61 6.88 12.10
N LYS A 124 9.83 7.38 12.36
CA LYS A 124 10.38 7.55 13.72
C LYS A 124 9.54 8.51 14.56
N ASP A 125 9.22 9.66 14.02
CA ASP A 125 8.47 10.71 14.72
C ASP A 125 7.01 10.29 15.02
N ASN A 126 6.45 9.37 14.22
CA ASN A 126 5.08 8.88 14.36
C ASN A 126 4.99 7.44 14.92
N ASN A 127 6.08 6.94 15.51
CA ASN A 127 6.11 5.63 16.20
C ASN A 127 5.58 4.50 15.29
N TYR A 128 6.18 4.33 14.12
CA TYR A 128 5.82 3.24 13.20
C TYR A 128 5.94 1.89 13.91
N THR A 129 4.90 1.08 13.82
CA THR A 129 4.84 -0.25 14.44
C THR A 129 4.36 -1.29 13.45
N LEU A 130 4.70 -2.55 13.70
CA LEU A 130 4.35 -3.69 12.87
C LEU A 130 3.49 -4.68 13.63
N LYS A 131 2.47 -5.24 12.97
CA LYS A 131 1.62 -6.27 13.57
C LYS A 131 1.12 -7.25 12.51
N TYR A 132 1.19 -8.55 12.83
CA TYR A 132 0.46 -9.57 12.09
C TYR A 132 -1.00 -9.58 12.52
N ILE A 133 -1.90 -9.48 11.55
CA ILE A 133 -3.36 -9.46 11.73
C ILE A 133 -3.97 -10.67 11.04
N PRO A 134 -4.79 -11.49 11.73
CA PRO A 134 -5.52 -12.57 11.07
C PRO A 134 -6.32 -12.04 9.87
N ILE A 135 -6.25 -12.72 8.74
CA ILE A 135 -6.86 -12.26 7.48
C ILE A 135 -8.36 -11.95 7.67
N ASP A 136 -9.08 -12.77 8.45
CA ASP A 136 -10.51 -12.58 8.69
C ASP A 136 -10.83 -11.33 9.53
N SER A 137 -9.85 -10.74 10.19
CA SER A 137 -9.99 -9.54 11.03
C SER A 137 -9.57 -8.26 10.33
N VAL A 138 -8.85 -8.34 9.20
CA VAL A 138 -8.23 -7.18 8.52
C VAL A 138 -9.28 -6.18 8.06
N GLU A 139 -10.34 -6.67 7.43
CA GLU A 139 -11.44 -5.84 6.93
C GLU A 139 -12.04 -4.95 8.02
N LYS A 140 -12.45 -5.58 9.13
CA LYS A 140 -13.02 -4.86 10.26
C LYS A 140 -12.04 -3.87 10.85
N LEU A 141 -10.78 -4.27 11.03
CA LEU A 141 -9.73 -3.42 11.56
C LEU A 141 -9.53 -2.15 10.71
N LEU A 142 -9.48 -2.30 9.39
CA LEU A 142 -9.31 -1.19 8.46
C LEU A 142 -10.51 -0.24 8.49
N ILE A 143 -11.73 -0.76 8.48
CA ILE A 143 -12.96 0.04 8.55
C ILE A 143 -13.04 0.80 9.87
N ASP A 144 -12.76 0.14 10.99
CA ASP A 144 -12.81 0.74 12.33
C ASP A 144 -11.77 1.89 12.47
N SER A 145 -10.66 1.85 11.70
CA SER A 145 -9.61 2.88 11.71
C SER A 145 -9.94 4.14 10.90
N ILE A 146 -11.03 4.15 10.12
CA ILE A 146 -11.36 5.29 9.25
C ILE A 146 -11.42 6.63 10.02
N PRO A 147 -12.00 6.71 11.24
CA PRO A 147 -12.07 7.96 11.99
C PRO A 147 -10.73 8.45 12.54
N ASP A 148 -9.70 7.59 12.63
CA ASP A 148 -8.45 7.90 13.33
C ASP A 148 -7.58 8.90 12.55
N ASN A 149 -7.74 8.96 11.22
CA ASN A 149 -7.00 9.88 10.36
C ASN A 149 -7.85 10.27 9.13
N PRO A 150 -7.92 11.56 8.74
CA PRO A 150 -8.67 12.00 7.57
C PRO A 150 -8.29 11.30 6.25
N LEU A 151 -7.04 10.86 6.11
CA LEU A 151 -6.57 10.13 4.93
C LEU A 151 -7.04 8.68 4.88
N ASN A 152 -7.50 8.11 6.00
CA ASN A 152 -7.89 6.70 6.08
C ASN A 152 -9.03 6.36 5.14
N LYS A 153 -9.93 7.29 4.85
CA LYS A 153 -11.01 7.03 3.89
C LYS A 153 -10.48 6.62 2.51
N ILE A 154 -9.38 7.21 2.07
CA ILE A 154 -8.74 6.87 0.77
C ILE A 154 -7.88 5.61 0.92
N ILE A 155 -7.01 5.59 1.94
CA ILE A 155 -6.03 4.50 2.14
C ILE A 155 -6.74 3.18 2.44
N VAL A 156 -7.76 3.19 3.30
CA VAL A 156 -8.53 1.99 3.63
C VAL A 156 -9.27 1.45 2.41
N ASN A 157 -9.87 2.32 1.58
CA ASN A 157 -10.50 1.89 0.33
C ASN A 157 -9.51 1.16 -0.58
N GLU A 158 -8.34 1.75 -0.78
CA GLU A 158 -7.27 1.16 -1.58
C GLU A 158 -6.85 -0.20 -1.02
N MET A 159 -6.63 -0.30 0.30
CA MET A 159 -6.23 -1.55 0.94
C MET A 159 -7.32 -2.62 0.84
N LEU A 160 -8.59 -2.26 0.99
CA LEU A 160 -9.71 -3.19 0.88
C LEU A 160 -9.90 -3.72 -0.54
N GLU A 161 -9.62 -2.92 -1.57
CA GLU A 161 -9.63 -3.39 -2.96
C GLU A 161 -8.55 -4.45 -3.22
N VAL A 162 -7.33 -4.17 -2.75
CA VAL A 162 -6.21 -5.12 -2.82
C VAL A 162 -6.54 -6.39 -2.04
N PHE A 163 -7.10 -6.24 -0.84
CA PHE A 163 -7.51 -7.34 0.01
C PHE A 163 -8.62 -8.20 -0.61
N GLY A 164 -9.61 -7.58 -1.24
CA GLY A 164 -10.67 -8.25 -1.98
C GLY A 164 -10.15 -9.11 -3.14
N GLU A 165 -9.07 -8.66 -3.79
CA GLU A 165 -8.41 -9.44 -4.86
C GLU A 165 -7.74 -10.70 -4.32
N ILE A 166 -7.09 -10.61 -3.16
CA ILE A 166 -6.43 -11.76 -2.51
C ILE A 166 -7.44 -12.83 -2.11
N ASN A 167 -8.59 -12.43 -1.58
CA ASN A 167 -9.62 -13.34 -1.06
C ASN A 167 -10.62 -13.82 -2.12
N GLY A 168 -10.46 -13.44 -3.39
CA GLY A 168 -11.40 -13.79 -4.45
C GLY A 168 -12.82 -13.22 -4.24
N ARG A 169 -12.98 -12.23 -3.35
CA ARG A 169 -14.26 -11.56 -3.08
C ARG A 169 -14.47 -10.45 -4.11
N ASN A 170 -15.55 -10.52 -4.88
CA ASN A 170 -15.91 -9.49 -5.85
C ASN A 170 -16.16 -8.14 -5.15
N ASN A 171 -15.50 -7.10 -5.62
CA ASN A 171 -15.48 -5.72 -5.12
C ASN A 171 -16.86 -5.02 -5.02
N TRP A 172 -17.99 -5.70 -5.30
CA TRP A 172 -19.31 -5.08 -5.35
C TRP A 172 -19.81 -4.62 -3.97
N ILE A 173 -19.52 -5.38 -2.91
CA ILE A 173 -19.96 -5.09 -1.54
C ILE A 173 -19.30 -3.79 -1.02
N TRP A 174 -18.04 -3.55 -1.37
CA TRP A 174 -17.25 -2.40 -0.90
C TRP A 174 -17.75 -1.07 -1.44
N ARG A 175 -18.12 -1.03 -2.72
CA ARG A 175 -18.69 0.18 -3.34
C ARG A 175 -20.00 0.65 -2.71
N GLN A 176 -20.71 -0.22 -2.00
CA GLN A 176 -21.94 0.16 -1.30
C GLN A 176 -21.70 0.75 0.09
N ILE A 177 -20.67 0.29 0.80
CA ILE A 177 -20.33 0.79 2.14
C ILE A 177 -19.89 2.25 2.04
N PHE A 178 -19.08 2.59 1.04
CA PHE A 178 -18.51 3.95 0.89
C PHE A 178 -19.43 4.98 0.22
N ARG A 179 -20.55 4.58 -0.36
CA ARG A 179 -21.58 5.52 -0.79
C ARG A 179 -22.39 6.12 0.37
N LYS A 180 -22.23 5.59 1.59
CA LYS A 180 -22.98 6.03 2.78
C LYS A 180 -22.19 6.99 3.69
N TYR A 181 -20.94 7.25 3.39
CA TYR A 181 -20.08 8.20 4.11
C TYR A 181 -19.47 9.21 3.13
#